data_f204442fd0143c683a9416b59b76b45d
#
_entry.id   f204442fd0143c683a9416b59b76b45d
#
_cell.length_a   1.000
_cell.length_b   1.000
_cell.length_c   1.000
_cell.angle_alpha   90.00
_cell.angle_beta   90.00
_cell.angle_gamma   90.00
#
_symmetry.space_group_name_H-M   'P 1'
#
loop_
_entity.id
_entity.type
_entity.pdbx_description
1 polymer ?
#
loop_
_entity_poly.entity_id
_entity_poly.type
_entity_poly.pdbx_seq_one_letter_code
_entity_poly.pdbx_strand_id
1 'polypeptide(L)'
;MKNDGSITRRDFVKTASLATTTITTGLGLHPMSARAAAPAAQPALPKTMVGIQVEVNSLQNNLVKFLDDVQTRSSVNTLMMHCVPFEASWAGLDRASNPLGNFATAHAQYYRDIKMQPKALGAADFNLPDQSQNIREETNKRGIKIIPWMEEDNRARPAIKGFDELYEVDLYGRRTSKHPGGPCLNNPYFRNLLVAQVNDFIRSYDVDGIQRGTERQGPLGNALGAWHHGGDPGHSDPGQTSCFCEYCQAKAAKQGIDFARVKKAYLALEPFVRNGRAGKRPTDGYFVEFWRLLLRNPELLIWEEFWSESMRETQRLVSTTAKAAKPGIPVGYHIWQNISFSPFYRAEQDYRTFTEYADFLKPATYDNPAGERMASFVDSVTQNVFGDLSHQQMLDFEYSVMGLKEKSYAELTGRPAPGSQPAQPAAAAPRAANPRFSSDYVYEETKRAVDGVAGTSTRITPGLGINIQEHNSTPESVRDCVEAIFRAGGSGLVLSTAYAAMGPDNLNAVGATLRELKLV
;
A
#
# COMPACT_ATOMS: atom_id res chain seq x y z
N MET A 1 24.69 4.07 -52.58
CA MET A 1 23.93 4.94 -51.71
C MET A 1 22.88 4.10 -51.00
N LYS A 2 23.13 3.69 -49.76
CA LYS A 2 22.17 2.96 -48.92
C LYS A 2 21.63 3.95 -47.87
N ASN A 3 20.32 4.15 -47.92
CA ASN A 3 19.62 4.97 -46.91
C ASN A 3 19.54 4.17 -45.60
N ASP A 4 20.17 4.69 -44.57
CA ASP A 4 20.13 4.16 -43.23
C ASP A 4 18.97 4.85 -42.49
N GLY A 5 17.87 4.12 -42.35
CA GLY A 5 16.64 4.61 -41.71
C GLY A 5 16.69 4.50 -40.19
N SER A 6 17.45 5.36 -39.52
CA SER A 6 17.39 5.46 -38.05
C SER A 6 16.18 6.30 -37.63
N ILE A 7 15.20 5.64 -36.99
CA ILE A 7 14.02 6.29 -36.40
C ILE A 7 14.47 6.95 -35.08
N THR A 8 14.27 8.26 -34.98
CA THR A 8 14.62 9.01 -33.76
C THR A 8 13.50 8.92 -32.69
N ARG A 9 13.87 9.08 -31.43
CA ARG A 9 12.92 9.10 -30.28
C ARG A 9 11.73 10.06 -30.46
N ARG A 10 11.84 11.08 -31.29
CA ARG A 10 10.78 12.03 -31.61
C ARG A 10 9.71 11.48 -32.55
N ASP A 11 10.05 10.53 -33.38
CA ASP A 11 9.10 9.94 -34.35
C ASP A 11 8.23 8.88 -33.69
N PHE A 12 8.69 8.23 -32.62
CA PHE A 12 7.93 7.24 -31.86
C PHE A 12 6.76 7.87 -31.08
N VAL A 13 6.90 9.09 -30.61
CA VAL A 13 5.86 9.80 -29.84
C VAL A 13 4.69 10.30 -30.71
N LYS A 14 4.92 10.51 -32.01
CA LYS A 14 3.88 11.01 -32.93
C LYS A 14 2.95 9.93 -33.49
N THR A 15 3.33 8.66 -33.43
CA THR A 15 2.56 7.55 -34.04
C THR A 15 1.57 6.90 -33.05
N ALA A 16 1.62 7.22 -31.78
CA ALA A 16 0.73 6.65 -30.75
C ALA A 16 -0.62 7.37 -30.56
N SER A 17 -0.90 8.41 -31.34
CA SER A 17 -2.08 9.28 -31.09
C SER A 17 -3.21 9.20 -32.14
N LEU A 18 -3.31 8.15 -32.96
CA LEU A 18 -4.41 8.04 -33.93
C LEU A 18 -4.83 6.59 -34.16
N ALA A 19 -5.68 6.05 -33.29
CA ALA A 19 -6.57 4.93 -33.60
C ALA A 19 -7.80 4.94 -32.70
N THR A 20 -8.69 5.92 -32.90
CA THR A 20 -10.07 5.84 -32.40
C THR A 20 -10.96 5.45 -33.56
N THR A 21 -11.27 4.18 -33.71
CA THR A 21 -12.20 3.69 -34.71
C THR A 21 -13.63 3.79 -34.18
N THR A 22 -14.40 4.68 -34.75
CA THR A 22 -15.84 4.87 -34.50
C THR A 22 -16.61 3.75 -35.21
N ILE A 23 -17.26 2.86 -34.46
CA ILE A 23 -18.29 1.95 -35.01
C ILE A 23 -19.66 2.57 -34.70
N THR A 24 -20.28 3.14 -35.72
CA THR A 24 -21.70 3.57 -35.70
C THR A 24 -22.57 2.40 -36.16
N THR A 25 -23.32 1.78 -35.24
CA THR A 25 -24.49 0.99 -35.58
C THR A 25 -25.74 1.78 -35.16
N GLY A 26 -26.52 2.18 -36.14
CA GLY A 26 -27.74 2.91 -35.96
C GLY A 26 -28.84 2.03 -35.39
N LEU A 27 -29.43 2.48 -34.29
CA LEU A 27 -30.79 2.12 -33.86
C LEU A 27 -31.49 3.42 -33.40
N GLY A 28 -32.54 3.75 -34.11
CA GLY A 28 -33.33 4.94 -33.85
C GLY A 28 -34.03 4.87 -32.49
N LEU A 29 -33.77 5.86 -31.64
CA LEU A 29 -34.53 6.15 -30.44
C LEU A 29 -35.03 7.59 -30.50
N HIS A 30 -36.33 7.76 -30.33
CA HIS A 30 -37.00 9.06 -30.22
C HIS A 30 -36.45 9.86 -29.02
N PRO A 31 -36.32 11.19 -29.12
CA PRO A 31 -35.85 12.00 -28.02
C PRO A 31 -36.97 12.17 -26.97
N MET A 32 -36.89 11.41 -25.88
CA MET A 32 -37.55 11.84 -24.65
C MET A 32 -36.71 12.97 -24.06
N SER A 33 -37.30 14.16 -23.95
CA SER A 33 -36.74 15.31 -23.22
C SER A 33 -36.56 14.95 -21.75
N ALA A 34 -35.41 14.33 -21.41
CA ALA A 34 -34.99 14.27 -20.04
C ALA A 34 -34.46 15.65 -19.63
N ARG A 35 -35.22 16.34 -18.80
CA ARG A 35 -34.78 17.53 -18.08
C ARG A 35 -33.50 17.15 -17.37
N ALA A 36 -32.35 17.67 -17.81
CA ALA A 36 -31.06 17.43 -17.19
C ALA A 36 -31.16 17.85 -15.72
N ALA A 37 -31.12 16.87 -14.82
CA ALA A 37 -30.93 17.15 -13.41
C ALA A 37 -29.61 17.92 -13.27
N ALA A 38 -29.62 19.00 -12.49
CA ALA A 38 -28.40 19.73 -12.16
C ALA A 38 -27.34 18.72 -11.68
N PRO A 39 -26.09 18.84 -12.13
CA PRO A 39 -25.05 17.91 -11.68
C PRO A 39 -25.02 17.93 -10.15
N ALA A 40 -25.22 16.77 -9.53
CA ALA A 40 -25.08 16.63 -8.09
C ALA A 40 -23.70 17.16 -7.70
N ALA A 41 -23.65 17.99 -6.65
CA ALA A 41 -22.39 18.54 -6.16
C ALA A 41 -21.39 17.40 -6.01
N GLN A 42 -20.23 17.54 -6.65
CA GLN A 42 -19.19 16.51 -6.62
C GLN A 42 -18.79 16.26 -5.16
N PRO A 43 -18.62 15.00 -4.73
CA PRO A 43 -18.16 14.68 -3.38
C PRO A 43 -16.75 15.25 -3.19
N ALA A 44 -16.65 16.38 -2.49
CA ALA A 44 -15.37 17.00 -2.18
C ALA A 44 -14.83 16.45 -0.86
N LEU A 45 -13.53 16.20 -0.81
CA LEU A 45 -12.84 15.90 0.45
C LEU A 45 -12.93 17.11 1.40
N PRO A 46 -13.00 16.90 2.73
CA PRO A 46 -12.94 18.00 3.69
C PRO A 46 -11.69 18.85 3.49
N LYS A 47 -11.77 20.17 3.73
CA LYS A 47 -10.61 21.08 3.61
C LYS A 47 -9.41 20.55 4.40
N THR A 48 -9.62 20.19 5.66
CA THR A 48 -8.70 19.41 6.49
C THR A 48 -9.31 18.04 6.68
N MET A 49 -8.70 17.00 6.10
CA MET A 49 -9.17 15.63 6.29
C MET A 49 -8.63 15.10 7.62
N VAL A 50 -9.52 14.79 8.55
CA VAL A 50 -9.21 14.05 9.77
C VAL A 50 -9.86 12.69 9.65
N GLY A 51 -9.08 11.76 9.08
CA GLY A 51 -9.51 10.39 8.85
C GLY A 51 -9.23 9.49 10.05
N ILE A 52 -9.98 8.40 10.14
CA ILE A 52 -9.69 7.29 11.04
C ILE A 52 -9.90 5.97 10.31
N GLN A 53 -8.91 5.07 10.42
CA GLN A 53 -9.06 3.70 9.95
C GLN A 53 -9.95 2.93 10.93
N VAL A 54 -10.99 2.31 10.43
CA VAL A 54 -11.95 1.57 11.24
C VAL A 54 -12.22 0.20 10.65
N GLU A 55 -12.32 -0.74 11.57
CA GLU A 55 -12.78 -2.08 11.32
C GLU A 55 -14.27 -2.17 11.59
N VAL A 56 -14.95 -3.11 10.95
CA VAL A 56 -16.38 -3.33 11.12
C VAL A 56 -16.75 -3.51 12.60
N ASN A 57 -15.94 -4.22 13.36
CA ASN A 57 -16.16 -4.46 14.78
C ASN A 57 -16.28 -3.19 15.62
N SER A 58 -15.49 -2.17 15.30
CA SER A 58 -15.52 -0.88 16.01
C SER A 58 -16.83 -0.14 15.83
N LEU A 59 -17.53 -0.38 14.72
CA LEU A 59 -18.82 0.26 14.39
C LEU A 59 -20.01 -0.50 14.97
N GLN A 60 -19.90 -1.81 15.15
CA GLN A 60 -21.05 -2.68 15.41
C GLN A 60 -21.53 -2.67 16.85
N ASN A 61 -20.63 -2.46 17.82
CA ASN A 61 -20.99 -2.53 19.23
C ASN A 61 -21.81 -1.32 19.73
N ASN A 62 -21.52 -0.12 19.21
CA ASN A 62 -22.32 1.08 19.47
C ASN A 62 -21.90 2.19 18.46
N LEU A 63 -22.48 2.15 17.27
CA LEU A 63 -22.16 3.08 16.19
C LEU A 63 -22.26 4.55 16.59
N VAL A 64 -23.37 4.94 17.22
CA VAL A 64 -23.62 6.35 17.63
C VAL A 64 -22.55 6.81 18.61
N LYS A 65 -22.31 6.04 19.67
CA LYS A 65 -21.28 6.38 20.65
C LYS A 65 -19.88 6.45 20.04
N PHE A 66 -19.55 5.52 19.15
CA PHE A 66 -18.26 5.54 18.43
C PHE A 66 -18.10 6.83 17.62
N LEU A 67 -19.09 7.18 16.79
CA LEU A 67 -19.04 8.39 15.97
C LEU A 67 -18.96 9.66 16.79
N ASP A 68 -19.74 9.76 17.88
CA ASP A 68 -19.71 10.88 18.80
C ASP A 68 -18.35 10.98 19.50
N ASP A 69 -17.77 9.85 19.92
CA ASP A 69 -16.48 9.80 20.61
C ASP A 69 -15.33 10.29 19.71
N VAL A 70 -15.22 9.74 18.49
CA VAL A 70 -14.13 10.11 17.57
C VAL A 70 -14.27 11.54 17.05
N GLN A 71 -15.50 12.02 16.84
CA GLN A 71 -15.73 13.39 16.41
C GLN A 71 -15.42 14.40 17.52
N THR A 72 -15.89 14.13 18.74
CA THR A 72 -15.70 15.04 19.88
C THR A 72 -14.24 15.10 20.30
N ARG A 73 -13.57 13.94 20.41
CA ARG A 73 -12.17 13.86 20.88
C ARG A 73 -11.17 14.31 19.84
N SER A 74 -11.30 13.84 18.60
CA SER A 74 -10.27 13.97 17.57
C SER A 74 -10.71 14.78 16.35
N SER A 75 -11.94 15.32 16.34
CA SER A 75 -12.50 16.07 15.19
C SER A 75 -12.55 15.23 13.91
N VAL A 76 -12.70 13.91 14.01
CA VAL A 76 -12.80 13.01 12.86
C VAL A 76 -13.98 13.42 11.97
N ASN A 77 -13.71 13.57 10.69
CA ASN A 77 -14.67 13.91 9.64
C ASN A 77 -14.68 12.93 8.47
N THR A 78 -13.86 11.87 8.54
CA THR A 78 -13.75 10.87 7.47
C THR A 78 -13.48 9.49 8.06
N LEU A 79 -14.33 8.51 7.74
CA LEU A 79 -14.09 7.10 8.05
C LEU A 79 -13.38 6.43 6.88
N MET A 80 -12.19 5.89 7.13
CA MET A 80 -11.46 4.99 6.22
C MET A 80 -11.83 3.57 6.60
N MET A 81 -12.89 3.03 5.99
CA MET A 81 -13.44 1.74 6.37
C MET A 81 -12.73 0.60 5.67
N HIS A 82 -12.17 -0.32 6.43
CA HIS A 82 -11.57 -1.51 5.87
C HIS A 82 -12.64 -2.37 5.19
N CYS A 83 -12.58 -2.42 3.87
CA CYS A 83 -13.55 -3.10 3.03
C CYS A 83 -12.86 -4.09 2.10
N VAL A 84 -12.77 -5.32 2.56
CA VAL A 84 -12.78 -6.45 1.65
C VAL A 84 -14.25 -6.83 1.52
N PRO A 85 -14.89 -6.71 0.35
CA PRO A 85 -16.36 -6.83 0.22
C PRO A 85 -16.94 -8.16 0.70
N PHE A 86 -16.11 -9.07 1.13
CA PHE A 86 -16.48 -10.46 1.38
C PHE A 86 -15.93 -11.00 2.69
N GLU A 87 -15.26 -10.18 3.46
CA GLU A 87 -14.67 -10.61 4.71
C GLU A 87 -14.97 -9.66 5.86
N ALA A 88 -15.46 -10.25 6.95
CA ALA A 88 -15.92 -9.50 8.11
C ALA A 88 -14.82 -9.14 9.10
N SER A 89 -13.57 -9.51 8.88
CA SER A 89 -12.55 -9.26 9.88
C SER A 89 -11.16 -9.00 9.32
N TRP A 90 -10.52 -8.01 9.88
CA TRP A 90 -9.09 -7.81 9.90
C TRP A 90 -8.56 -8.21 11.29
N ALA A 91 -7.26 -8.46 11.44
CA ALA A 91 -6.63 -8.76 12.73
C ALA A 91 -6.87 -10.17 13.32
N GLY A 92 -7.00 -11.19 12.46
CA GLY A 92 -7.03 -12.59 12.93
C GLY A 92 -8.32 -13.03 13.62
N LEU A 93 -9.34 -12.19 13.63
CA LEU A 93 -10.67 -12.59 14.06
C LEU A 93 -11.32 -13.39 12.93
N ASP A 94 -11.59 -14.65 13.17
CA ASP A 94 -12.36 -15.46 12.24
C ASP A 94 -13.83 -15.02 12.22
N ARG A 95 -14.60 -15.50 11.25
CA ARG A 95 -16.04 -15.19 11.14
C ARG A 95 -16.85 -15.61 12.37
N ALA A 96 -16.43 -16.64 13.07
CA ALA A 96 -17.11 -17.12 14.27
C ALA A 96 -17.01 -16.10 15.42
N SER A 97 -15.97 -15.26 15.42
CA SER A 97 -15.75 -14.22 16.43
C SER A 97 -16.39 -12.87 16.09
N ASN A 98 -16.99 -12.71 14.88
CA ASN A 98 -17.67 -11.47 14.48
C ASN A 98 -19.16 -11.73 14.13
N PRO A 99 -20.05 -11.84 15.13
CA PRO A 99 -21.46 -12.14 14.90
C PRO A 99 -22.31 -10.96 14.43
N LEU A 100 -21.73 -9.76 14.28
CA LEU A 100 -22.50 -8.52 14.19
C LEU A 100 -22.74 -7.99 12.77
N GLY A 101 -22.11 -8.57 11.73
CA GLY A 101 -22.36 -8.23 10.33
C GLY A 101 -21.17 -7.65 9.59
N ASN A 102 -21.37 -7.45 8.29
CA ASN A 102 -20.41 -6.82 7.38
C ASN A 102 -20.76 -5.34 7.15
N PHE A 103 -19.75 -4.52 6.81
CA PHE A 103 -20.00 -3.19 6.31
C PHE A 103 -20.67 -3.22 4.93
N ALA A 104 -20.23 -4.10 4.05
CA ALA A 104 -20.73 -4.23 2.69
C ALA A 104 -20.88 -5.70 2.30
N THR A 105 -21.83 -5.98 1.43
CA THR A 105 -22.06 -7.28 0.81
C THR A 105 -21.83 -7.21 -0.70
N ALA A 106 -21.43 -8.33 -1.30
CA ALA A 106 -21.23 -8.40 -2.74
C ALA A 106 -22.57 -8.50 -3.50
N HIS A 107 -22.75 -7.67 -4.53
CA HIS A 107 -23.94 -7.68 -5.36
C HIS A 107 -23.71 -8.49 -6.63
N ALA A 108 -24.48 -9.55 -6.85
CA ALA A 108 -24.32 -10.53 -7.93
C ALA A 108 -24.15 -9.93 -9.33
N GLN A 109 -24.83 -8.80 -9.60
CA GLN A 109 -24.78 -8.12 -10.90
C GLN A 109 -23.39 -7.70 -11.36
N TYR A 110 -22.43 -7.52 -10.44
CA TYR A 110 -21.05 -7.14 -10.77
C TYR A 110 -20.13 -8.33 -10.96
N TYR A 111 -20.49 -9.52 -10.47
CA TYR A 111 -19.60 -10.69 -10.42
C TYR A 111 -20.05 -11.86 -11.29
N ARG A 112 -21.31 -11.89 -11.78
CA ARG A 112 -21.86 -13.04 -12.50
C ARG A 112 -21.08 -13.42 -13.76
N ASP A 113 -20.52 -12.43 -14.43
CA ASP A 113 -19.87 -12.61 -15.74
C ASP A 113 -18.35 -12.70 -15.65
N ILE A 114 -17.78 -12.78 -14.44
CA ILE A 114 -16.36 -12.94 -14.24
C ILE A 114 -16.03 -14.28 -13.57
N LYS A 115 -14.81 -14.79 -13.85
CA LYS A 115 -14.37 -16.11 -13.34
C LYS A 115 -14.27 -16.13 -11.82
N MET A 116 -13.74 -15.07 -11.19
CA MET A 116 -13.54 -14.98 -9.75
C MET A 116 -14.78 -14.40 -9.10
N GLN A 117 -15.56 -15.25 -8.49
CA GLN A 117 -16.82 -14.85 -7.87
C GLN A 117 -16.75 -14.99 -6.35
N PRO A 118 -17.41 -14.10 -5.61
CA PRO A 118 -17.65 -14.30 -4.19
C PRO A 118 -18.33 -15.67 -3.95
N LYS A 119 -17.91 -16.37 -2.91
CA LYS A 119 -18.56 -17.61 -2.48
C LYS A 119 -19.98 -17.34 -1.99
N ALA A 120 -20.19 -16.13 -1.46
CA ALA A 120 -21.46 -15.65 -0.96
C ALA A 120 -21.81 -14.33 -1.65
N LEU A 121 -23.06 -14.18 -2.02
CA LEU A 121 -23.62 -12.97 -2.63
C LEU A 121 -24.78 -12.49 -1.75
N GLY A 122 -24.55 -11.37 -1.05
CA GLY A 122 -25.51 -10.83 -0.11
C GLY A 122 -25.27 -11.27 1.34
N ALA A 123 -25.97 -10.61 2.27
CA ALA A 123 -25.78 -10.78 3.70
C ALA A 123 -26.17 -12.19 4.19
N ALA A 124 -27.17 -12.81 3.58
CA ALA A 124 -27.69 -14.11 3.98
C ALA A 124 -26.66 -15.23 3.91
N ASP A 125 -25.81 -15.22 2.87
CA ASP A 125 -24.78 -16.25 2.67
C ASP A 125 -23.65 -16.17 3.68
N PHE A 126 -23.46 -15.01 4.29
CA PHE A 126 -22.50 -14.80 5.39
C PHE A 126 -23.13 -14.98 6.75
N ASN A 127 -24.46 -15.15 6.80
CA ASN A 127 -25.23 -15.13 8.05
C ASN A 127 -24.98 -13.88 8.90
N LEU A 128 -24.68 -12.74 8.25
CA LEU A 128 -24.36 -11.46 8.85
C LEU A 128 -25.17 -10.35 8.18
N PRO A 129 -25.84 -9.46 8.95
CA PRO A 129 -26.62 -8.37 8.38
C PRO A 129 -25.71 -7.31 7.73
N ASP A 130 -26.19 -6.72 6.65
CA ASP A 130 -25.57 -5.54 6.05
C ASP A 130 -25.90 -4.30 6.89
N GLN A 131 -24.86 -3.59 7.34
CA GLN A 131 -24.99 -2.38 8.17
C GLN A 131 -24.72 -1.08 7.40
N SER A 132 -24.48 -1.15 6.10
CA SER A 132 -24.03 -0.01 5.31
C SER A 132 -25.00 1.18 5.34
N GLN A 133 -26.31 0.93 5.26
CA GLN A 133 -27.33 1.98 5.31
C GLN A 133 -27.35 2.69 6.67
N ASN A 134 -27.35 1.94 7.76
CA ASN A 134 -27.34 2.50 9.11
C ASN A 134 -26.08 3.35 9.37
N ILE A 135 -24.91 2.86 8.95
CA ILE A 135 -23.66 3.61 9.05
C ILE A 135 -23.75 4.91 8.23
N ARG A 136 -24.31 4.86 7.02
CA ARG A 136 -24.45 6.04 6.15
C ARG A 136 -25.39 7.08 6.74
N GLU A 137 -26.52 6.66 7.30
CA GLU A 137 -27.46 7.57 7.95
C GLU A 137 -26.84 8.31 9.14
N GLU A 138 -26.13 7.58 10.01
CA GLU A 138 -25.49 8.16 11.19
C GLU A 138 -24.30 9.07 10.84
N THR A 139 -23.52 8.72 9.82
CA THR A 139 -22.42 9.57 9.34
C THR A 139 -22.92 10.83 8.68
N ASN A 140 -24.02 10.76 7.90
CA ASN A 140 -24.65 11.95 7.28
C ASN A 140 -25.14 12.97 8.32
N LYS A 141 -25.76 12.51 9.42
CA LYS A 141 -26.20 13.39 10.52
C LYS A 141 -25.05 14.20 11.12
N ARG A 142 -23.82 13.70 11.01
CA ARG A 142 -22.59 14.30 11.58
C ARG A 142 -21.69 14.96 10.54
N GLY A 143 -22.03 14.92 9.27
CA GLY A 143 -21.19 15.41 8.18
C GLY A 143 -19.90 14.59 7.97
N ILE A 144 -19.86 13.35 8.47
CA ILE A 144 -18.71 12.46 8.34
C ILE A 144 -18.72 11.76 6.98
N LYS A 145 -17.60 11.79 6.27
CA LYS A 145 -17.39 11.14 4.99
C LYS A 145 -17.06 9.66 5.14
N ILE A 146 -17.46 8.84 4.16
CA ILE A 146 -17.13 7.42 4.11
C ILE A 146 -16.25 7.14 2.91
N ILE A 147 -15.05 6.61 3.16
CA ILE A 147 -14.09 6.17 2.14
C ILE A 147 -13.77 4.69 2.41
N PRO A 148 -14.28 3.76 1.59
CA PRO A 148 -13.84 2.37 1.64
C PRO A 148 -12.34 2.28 1.42
N TRP A 149 -11.67 1.56 2.31
CA TRP A 149 -10.25 1.25 2.17
C TRP A 149 -10.11 -0.19 1.70
N MET A 150 -9.78 -0.35 0.43
CA MET A 150 -9.60 -1.63 -0.24
C MET A 150 -8.14 -2.04 -0.15
N GLU A 151 -7.83 -3.08 0.60
CA GLU A 151 -6.51 -3.70 0.59
C GLU A 151 -6.41 -4.82 -0.43
N GLU A 152 -5.25 -4.88 -1.08
CA GLU A 152 -4.90 -5.94 -2.00
C GLU A 152 -4.05 -6.97 -1.28
N ASP A 153 -4.68 -7.95 -0.71
CA ASP A 153 -3.96 -9.04 -0.07
C ASP A 153 -4.73 -10.38 -0.05
N ASN A 154 -4.17 -11.30 0.69
CA ASN A 154 -4.71 -12.64 0.88
C ASN A 154 -6.01 -12.68 1.69
N ARG A 155 -6.47 -11.57 2.25
CA ARG A 155 -7.66 -11.49 3.11
C ARG A 155 -8.95 -11.81 2.35
N ALA A 156 -8.99 -11.54 1.05
CA ALA A 156 -10.13 -11.93 0.21
C ALA A 156 -10.18 -13.44 -0.11
N ARG A 157 -9.11 -14.19 0.17
CA ARG A 157 -9.01 -15.63 -0.13
C ARG A 157 -10.16 -16.48 0.41
N PRO A 158 -10.58 -16.34 1.68
CA PRO A 158 -11.64 -17.16 2.22
C PRO A 158 -12.98 -16.97 1.52
N ALA A 159 -13.21 -15.78 0.98
CA ALA A 159 -14.51 -15.35 0.48
C ALA A 159 -14.68 -15.46 -1.04
N ILE A 160 -13.63 -15.78 -1.79
CA ILE A 160 -13.66 -15.86 -3.25
C ILE A 160 -13.34 -17.27 -3.73
N LYS A 161 -14.17 -17.81 -4.63
CA LYS A 161 -13.90 -19.10 -5.28
C LYS A 161 -12.69 -18.99 -6.19
N GLY A 162 -11.79 -19.97 -6.11
CA GLY A 162 -10.64 -20.05 -7.01
C GLY A 162 -9.57 -18.99 -6.78
N PHE A 163 -9.60 -18.26 -5.66
CA PHE A 163 -8.65 -17.17 -5.38
C PHE A 163 -7.19 -17.63 -5.44
N ASP A 164 -6.91 -18.89 -5.08
CA ASP A 164 -5.56 -19.46 -5.15
C ASP A 164 -4.98 -19.47 -6.57
N GLU A 165 -5.81 -19.46 -7.61
CA GLU A 165 -5.38 -19.36 -9.00
C GLU A 165 -4.85 -17.96 -9.36
N LEU A 166 -5.18 -16.95 -8.56
CA LEU A 166 -4.73 -15.57 -8.77
C LEU A 166 -3.30 -15.33 -8.30
N TYR A 167 -2.80 -16.15 -7.37
CA TYR A 167 -1.49 -15.93 -6.76
C TYR A 167 -0.36 -15.91 -7.77
N GLU A 168 0.65 -15.13 -7.44
CA GLU A 168 1.91 -15.08 -8.16
C GLU A 168 2.58 -16.45 -8.24
N VAL A 169 3.37 -16.62 -9.29
CA VAL A 169 4.17 -17.84 -9.54
C VAL A 169 5.63 -17.48 -9.32
N ASP A 170 6.31 -18.25 -8.49
CA ASP A 170 7.71 -18.05 -8.16
C ASP A 170 8.67 -18.47 -9.28
N LEU A 171 9.97 -18.29 -9.03
CA LEU A 171 11.04 -18.61 -9.96
C LEU A 171 11.03 -20.09 -10.41
N TYR A 172 10.52 -21.00 -9.58
CA TYR A 172 10.45 -22.45 -9.82
C TYR A 172 9.09 -22.94 -10.33
N GLY A 173 8.17 -22.01 -10.63
CA GLY A 173 6.85 -22.35 -11.18
C GLY A 173 5.81 -22.70 -10.10
N ARG A 174 6.07 -22.46 -8.83
CA ARG A 174 5.15 -22.73 -7.73
C ARG A 174 4.29 -21.50 -7.47
N ARG A 175 3.00 -21.67 -7.24
CA ARG A 175 2.14 -20.58 -6.78
C ARG A 175 2.43 -20.28 -5.30
N THR A 176 2.59 -19.01 -4.97
CA THR A 176 2.92 -18.58 -3.61
C THR A 176 1.84 -17.67 -3.06
N SER A 177 1.35 -18.03 -1.85
CA SER A 177 0.43 -17.22 -1.05
C SER A 177 1.13 -16.52 0.11
N LYS A 178 2.45 -16.68 0.25
CA LYS A 178 3.21 -16.07 1.33
C LYS A 178 3.52 -14.61 1.01
N HIS A 179 3.45 -13.76 2.03
CA HIS A 179 3.94 -12.39 1.96
C HIS A 179 5.43 -12.39 1.56
N PRO A 180 5.88 -11.48 0.67
CA PRO A 180 5.14 -10.36 0.10
C PRO A 180 4.34 -10.67 -1.17
N GLY A 181 4.09 -11.93 -1.49
CA GLY A 181 3.29 -12.35 -2.63
C GLY A 181 1.80 -12.02 -2.48
N GLY A 182 1.11 -11.95 -3.59
CA GLY A 182 -0.33 -11.69 -3.66
C GLY A 182 -0.90 -12.11 -5.00
N PRO A 183 -2.07 -11.61 -5.39
CA PRO A 183 -2.60 -11.81 -6.74
C PRO A 183 -1.68 -11.21 -7.78
N CYS A 184 -1.44 -11.94 -8.89
CA CYS A 184 -0.64 -11.43 -9.98
C CYS A 184 -1.30 -10.21 -10.64
N LEU A 185 -0.59 -9.09 -10.70
CA LEU A 185 -1.06 -7.80 -11.23
C LEU A 185 -1.45 -7.87 -12.72
N ASN A 186 -0.88 -8.81 -13.45
CA ASN A 186 -1.14 -9.04 -14.88
C ASN A 186 -2.19 -10.13 -15.14
N ASN A 187 -2.68 -10.78 -14.08
CA ASN A 187 -3.74 -11.79 -14.22
C ASN A 187 -5.07 -11.09 -14.57
N PRO A 188 -5.68 -11.38 -15.74
CA PRO A 188 -6.91 -10.72 -16.17
C PRO A 188 -8.09 -10.99 -15.22
N TYR A 189 -8.12 -12.13 -14.57
CA TYR A 189 -9.19 -12.46 -13.61
C TYR A 189 -9.08 -11.63 -12.35
N PHE A 190 -7.88 -11.32 -11.88
CA PHE A 190 -7.65 -10.39 -10.79
C PHE A 190 -8.07 -8.96 -11.18
N ARG A 191 -7.67 -8.49 -12.36
CA ARG A 191 -8.07 -7.16 -12.86
C ARG A 191 -9.60 -7.04 -13.00
N ASN A 192 -10.27 -8.08 -13.51
CA ASN A 192 -11.73 -8.10 -13.59
C ASN A 192 -12.38 -8.08 -12.21
N LEU A 193 -11.81 -8.78 -11.23
CA LEU A 193 -12.28 -8.75 -9.85
C LEU A 193 -12.16 -7.34 -9.26
N LEU A 194 -11.04 -6.64 -9.43
CA LEU A 194 -10.87 -5.26 -8.98
C LEU A 194 -11.91 -4.32 -9.61
N VAL A 195 -12.14 -4.44 -10.93
CA VAL A 195 -13.16 -3.65 -11.64
C VAL A 195 -14.56 -3.91 -11.06
N ALA A 196 -14.89 -5.17 -10.80
CA ALA A 196 -16.17 -5.55 -10.21
C ALA A 196 -16.32 -4.97 -8.80
N GLN A 197 -15.30 -5.09 -7.94
CA GLN A 197 -15.30 -4.53 -6.58
C GLN A 197 -15.47 -3.01 -6.57
N VAL A 198 -14.73 -2.29 -7.40
CA VAL A 198 -14.81 -0.83 -7.48
C VAL A 198 -16.20 -0.38 -7.95
N ASN A 199 -16.77 -1.05 -8.97
CA ASN A 199 -18.13 -0.75 -9.43
C ASN A 199 -19.18 -1.05 -8.37
N ASP A 200 -19.04 -2.17 -7.65
CA ASP A 200 -19.97 -2.54 -6.59
C ASP A 200 -19.95 -1.52 -5.46
N PHE A 201 -18.77 -1.13 -4.94
CA PHE A 201 -18.68 -0.11 -3.91
C PHE A 201 -19.29 1.22 -4.32
N ILE A 202 -19.00 1.70 -5.53
CA ILE A 202 -19.41 3.04 -5.95
C ILE A 202 -20.88 3.11 -6.35
N ARG A 203 -21.40 2.03 -6.95
CA ARG A 203 -22.78 2.03 -7.49
C ARG A 203 -23.84 1.50 -6.51
N SER A 204 -23.41 0.64 -5.57
CA SER A 204 -24.33 0.05 -4.59
C SER A 204 -24.36 0.78 -3.26
N TYR A 205 -23.29 1.53 -2.95
CA TYR A 205 -23.15 2.24 -1.69
C TYR A 205 -22.93 3.74 -1.92
N ASP A 206 -23.50 4.58 -1.05
CA ASP A 206 -23.30 6.03 -1.10
C ASP A 206 -21.98 6.42 -0.44
N VAL A 207 -20.87 6.14 -1.14
CA VAL A 207 -19.52 6.46 -0.67
C VAL A 207 -19.04 7.81 -1.17
N ASP A 208 -18.20 8.49 -0.37
CA ASP A 208 -17.65 9.81 -0.66
C ASP A 208 -16.28 9.76 -1.35
N GLY A 209 -15.68 8.61 -1.46
CA GLY A 209 -14.40 8.35 -2.12
C GLY A 209 -14.07 6.88 -2.06
N ILE A 210 -12.91 6.48 -2.56
CA ILE A 210 -12.30 5.17 -2.34
C ILE A 210 -10.81 5.33 -2.06
N GLN A 211 -10.25 4.43 -1.26
CA GLN A 211 -8.81 4.30 -1.07
C GLN A 211 -8.39 2.85 -1.36
N ARG A 212 -7.29 2.69 -2.09
CA ARG A 212 -6.67 1.38 -2.26
C ARG A 212 -5.32 1.33 -1.54
N GLY A 213 -5.05 0.21 -0.88
CA GLY A 213 -3.77 -0.10 -0.28
C GLY A 213 -3.13 -1.30 -0.94
N THR A 214 -1.80 -1.27 -1.02
CA THR A 214 -0.99 -2.42 -1.38
C THR A 214 0.34 -2.31 -0.65
N GLU A 215 0.74 -3.40 0.00
CA GLU A 215 1.99 -3.48 0.76
C GLU A 215 2.92 -4.49 0.08
N ARG A 216 3.29 -4.19 -1.15
CA ARG A 216 4.08 -5.06 -2.03
C ARG A 216 5.19 -4.27 -2.69
N GLN A 217 6.30 -4.92 -2.95
CA GLN A 217 7.43 -4.38 -3.69
C GLN A 217 7.81 -5.29 -4.86
N GLY A 218 8.67 -4.81 -5.72
CA GLY A 218 9.13 -5.53 -6.90
C GLY A 218 9.96 -6.78 -6.59
N PRO A 219 10.13 -7.63 -7.58
CA PRO A 219 10.78 -8.94 -7.42
C PRO A 219 12.26 -8.84 -7.02
N LEU A 220 13.00 -7.80 -7.46
CA LEU A 220 14.40 -7.59 -7.04
C LEU A 220 14.47 -7.20 -5.56
N GLY A 221 13.66 -6.22 -5.14
CA GLY A 221 13.54 -5.82 -3.76
C GLY A 221 13.17 -6.99 -2.85
N ASN A 222 12.24 -7.84 -3.28
CA ASN A 222 11.84 -9.06 -2.58
C ASN A 222 12.98 -10.08 -2.48
N ALA A 223 13.69 -10.35 -3.56
CA ALA A 223 14.82 -11.28 -3.60
C ALA A 223 15.93 -10.86 -2.61
N LEU A 224 16.21 -9.57 -2.55
CA LEU A 224 17.22 -8.99 -1.64
C LEU A 224 16.72 -8.92 -0.19
N GLY A 225 15.42 -9.12 0.06
CA GLY A 225 14.83 -8.87 1.38
C GLY A 225 14.83 -7.40 1.77
N ALA A 226 14.79 -6.49 0.81
CA ALA A 226 14.90 -5.05 1.01
C ALA A 226 13.57 -4.43 1.53
N TRP A 227 13.09 -4.92 2.66
CA TRP A 227 11.88 -4.45 3.34
C TRP A 227 11.92 -4.71 4.85
N HIS A 228 11.04 -4.07 5.61
CA HIS A 228 11.09 -4.03 7.07
C HIS A 228 10.77 -5.34 7.81
N HIS A 229 10.55 -6.44 7.09
CA HIS A 229 10.52 -7.81 7.61
C HIS A 229 11.46 -8.73 6.83
N GLY A 230 12.34 -8.16 6.01
CA GLY A 230 13.24 -8.92 5.13
C GLY A 230 14.28 -9.76 5.88
N GLY A 231 14.59 -9.39 7.12
CA GLY A 231 15.49 -10.14 7.99
C GLY A 231 14.92 -11.47 8.50
N ASP A 232 13.60 -11.65 8.43
CA ASP A 232 12.96 -12.91 8.80
C ASP A 232 13.10 -13.95 7.67
N PRO A 233 13.80 -15.07 7.88
CA PRO A 233 13.97 -16.12 6.86
C PRO A 233 12.63 -16.72 6.36
N GLY A 234 11.57 -16.62 7.15
CA GLY A 234 10.22 -17.05 6.77
C GLY A 234 9.55 -16.13 5.75
N HIS A 235 10.00 -14.88 5.65
CA HIS A 235 9.41 -13.85 4.81
C HIS A 235 10.22 -13.53 3.55
N SER A 236 11.48 -13.93 3.45
CA SER A 236 12.39 -13.56 2.35
C SER A 236 13.17 -14.76 1.84
N ASP A 237 12.57 -15.58 0.98
CA ASP A 237 13.28 -16.60 0.24
C ASP A 237 13.51 -16.13 -1.21
N PRO A 238 14.77 -15.92 -1.66
CA PRO A 238 15.03 -15.45 -3.02
C PRO A 238 14.51 -16.40 -4.10
N GLY A 239 14.33 -17.70 -3.79
CA GLY A 239 13.70 -18.67 -4.69
C GLY A 239 12.17 -18.51 -4.80
N GLN A 240 11.55 -17.80 -3.87
CA GLN A 240 10.11 -17.48 -3.88
C GLN A 240 9.81 -16.12 -4.53
N THR A 241 10.82 -15.46 -5.07
CA THR A 241 10.63 -14.24 -5.87
C THR A 241 9.62 -14.48 -6.99
N SER A 242 8.72 -13.54 -7.21
CA SER A 242 7.59 -13.61 -8.15
C SER A 242 7.33 -12.24 -8.81
N CYS A 243 6.61 -12.10 -9.93
CA CYS A 243 5.79 -13.14 -10.56
C CYS A 243 6.37 -13.61 -11.90
N PHE A 244 6.43 -14.91 -12.10
CA PHE A 244 6.89 -15.55 -13.33
C PHE A 244 5.79 -16.39 -14.01
N CYS A 245 4.50 -16.00 -13.87
CA CYS A 245 3.36 -16.70 -14.43
C CYS A 245 3.19 -16.46 -15.95
N GLU A 246 2.30 -17.24 -16.56
CA GLU A 246 1.94 -17.16 -17.97
C GLU A 246 1.46 -15.76 -18.41
N TYR A 247 0.76 -15.03 -17.57
CA TYR A 247 0.27 -13.68 -17.90
C TYR A 247 1.40 -12.65 -17.91
N CYS A 248 2.35 -12.76 -16.97
CA CYS A 248 3.55 -11.93 -16.96
C CYS A 248 4.42 -12.25 -18.18
N GLN A 249 4.60 -13.53 -18.52
CA GLN A 249 5.33 -13.94 -19.72
C GLN A 249 4.69 -13.40 -21.00
N ALA A 250 3.36 -13.52 -21.13
CA ALA A 250 2.64 -13.04 -22.30
C ALA A 250 2.72 -11.49 -22.46
N LYS A 251 2.65 -10.75 -21.36
CA LYS A 251 2.83 -9.28 -21.36
C LYS A 251 4.26 -8.90 -21.69
N ALA A 252 5.24 -9.57 -21.11
CA ALA A 252 6.67 -9.35 -21.36
C ALA A 252 7.00 -9.56 -22.83
N ALA A 253 6.51 -10.64 -23.45
CA ALA A 253 6.70 -10.90 -24.87
C ALA A 253 6.16 -9.77 -25.77
N LYS A 254 4.99 -9.19 -25.44
CA LYS A 254 4.43 -8.04 -26.16
C LYS A 254 5.29 -6.77 -26.03
N GLN A 255 6.07 -6.66 -24.98
CA GLN A 255 6.99 -5.55 -24.73
C GLN A 255 8.42 -5.83 -25.21
N GLY A 256 8.66 -6.97 -25.86
CA GLY A 256 9.99 -7.37 -26.34
C GLY A 256 10.96 -7.81 -25.24
N ILE A 257 10.45 -8.15 -24.04
CA ILE A 257 11.26 -8.64 -22.93
C ILE A 257 11.48 -10.15 -23.07
N ASP A 258 12.73 -10.57 -23.10
CA ASP A 258 13.10 -12.00 -23.14
C ASP A 258 12.92 -12.64 -21.76
N PHE A 259 11.81 -13.31 -21.58
CA PHE A 259 11.45 -13.95 -20.32
C PHE A 259 12.43 -15.06 -19.87
N ALA A 260 13.06 -15.77 -20.82
CA ALA A 260 14.04 -16.79 -20.48
C ALA A 260 15.31 -16.16 -19.88
N ARG A 261 15.76 -15.04 -20.44
CA ARG A 261 16.87 -14.25 -19.87
C ARG A 261 16.52 -13.67 -18.52
N VAL A 262 15.30 -13.18 -18.31
CA VAL A 262 14.81 -12.72 -17.00
C VAL A 262 14.93 -13.85 -15.96
N LYS A 263 14.38 -15.03 -16.25
CA LYS A 263 14.50 -16.19 -15.33
C LYS A 263 15.96 -16.54 -15.04
N LYS A 264 16.82 -16.56 -16.06
CA LYS A 264 18.26 -16.81 -15.89
C LYS A 264 18.92 -15.77 -14.98
N ALA A 265 18.53 -14.51 -15.09
CA ALA A 265 19.05 -13.42 -14.26
C ALA A 265 18.70 -13.63 -12.76
N TYR A 266 17.46 -13.98 -12.44
CA TYR A 266 17.06 -14.27 -11.06
C TYR A 266 17.67 -15.56 -10.52
N LEU A 267 17.86 -16.59 -11.36
CA LEU A 267 18.63 -17.79 -10.98
C LEU A 267 20.11 -17.49 -10.70
N ALA A 268 20.69 -16.45 -11.31
CA ALA A 268 22.03 -15.98 -11.01
C ALA A 268 22.09 -15.12 -9.72
N LEU A 269 21.02 -14.38 -9.40
CA LEU A 269 20.90 -13.57 -8.19
C LEU A 269 20.74 -14.44 -6.92
N GLU A 270 19.98 -15.52 -7.01
CA GLU A 270 19.64 -16.38 -5.86
C GLU A 270 20.86 -16.88 -5.08
N PRO A 271 21.93 -17.45 -5.71
CA PRO A 271 23.14 -17.86 -5.00
C PRO A 271 23.86 -16.71 -4.29
N PHE A 272 23.86 -15.51 -4.86
CA PHE A 272 24.43 -14.33 -4.22
C PHE A 272 23.75 -14.05 -2.88
N VAL A 273 22.42 -13.99 -2.87
CA VAL A 273 21.64 -13.73 -1.65
C VAL A 273 21.80 -14.87 -0.64
N ARG A 274 21.70 -16.15 -1.06
CA ARG A 274 21.86 -17.30 -0.18
C ARG A 274 23.25 -17.39 0.43
N ASN A 275 24.31 -17.14 -0.35
CA ASN A 275 25.67 -17.12 0.13
C ASN A 275 25.91 -15.98 1.12
N GLY A 276 25.36 -14.79 0.85
CA GLY A 276 25.45 -13.67 1.77
C GLY A 276 24.83 -13.98 3.13
N ARG A 277 23.59 -14.52 3.14
CA ARG A 277 22.91 -14.97 4.37
C ARG A 277 23.65 -16.09 5.11
N ALA A 278 24.43 -16.88 4.39
CA ALA A 278 25.30 -17.89 4.98
C ALA A 278 26.67 -17.33 5.42
N GLY A 279 26.88 -16.02 5.39
CA GLY A 279 28.13 -15.36 5.77
C GLY A 279 29.29 -15.58 4.80
N LYS A 280 29.01 -16.05 3.58
CA LYS A 280 30.03 -16.28 2.56
C LYS A 280 30.29 -14.99 1.78
N ARG A 281 31.22 -14.19 2.28
CA ARG A 281 31.59 -12.93 1.65
C ARG A 281 32.24 -13.15 0.29
N PRO A 282 31.78 -12.44 -0.79
CA PRO A 282 32.46 -12.43 -2.09
C PRO A 282 33.88 -11.86 -2.00
N THR A 283 34.79 -12.31 -2.87
CA THR A 283 36.20 -11.86 -2.87
C THR A 283 36.35 -10.35 -2.94
N ASP A 284 35.57 -9.69 -3.83
CA ASP A 284 35.65 -8.24 -4.03
C ASP A 284 34.64 -7.46 -3.18
N GLY A 285 33.91 -8.13 -2.28
CA GLY A 285 32.86 -7.52 -1.46
C GLY A 285 31.47 -7.64 -2.08
N TYR A 286 30.46 -7.43 -1.22
CA TYR A 286 29.05 -7.65 -1.55
C TYR A 286 28.54 -6.64 -2.59
N PHE A 287 28.81 -5.35 -2.39
CA PHE A 287 28.32 -4.32 -3.30
C PHE A 287 28.93 -4.45 -4.70
N VAL A 288 30.22 -4.75 -4.80
CA VAL A 288 30.90 -4.95 -6.09
C VAL A 288 30.33 -6.15 -6.82
N GLU A 289 30.08 -7.25 -6.12
CA GLU A 289 29.51 -8.46 -6.75
C GLU A 289 28.05 -8.25 -7.15
N PHE A 290 27.26 -7.56 -6.34
CA PHE A 290 25.90 -7.16 -6.70
C PHE A 290 25.90 -6.28 -7.96
N TRP A 291 26.78 -5.28 -8.04
CA TRP A 291 26.89 -4.44 -9.22
C TRP A 291 27.30 -5.23 -10.48
N ARG A 292 28.22 -6.20 -10.34
CA ARG A 292 28.55 -7.14 -11.44
C ARG A 292 27.36 -7.95 -11.88
N LEU A 293 26.53 -8.41 -10.95
CA LEU A 293 25.29 -9.14 -11.29
C LEU A 293 24.36 -8.28 -12.13
N LEU A 294 24.14 -7.01 -11.77
CA LEU A 294 23.33 -6.10 -12.54
C LEU A 294 23.92 -5.83 -13.94
N LEU A 295 25.24 -5.61 -14.05
CA LEU A 295 25.90 -5.38 -15.35
C LEU A 295 25.81 -6.59 -16.28
N ARG A 296 25.90 -7.80 -15.73
CA ARG A 296 25.84 -9.05 -16.50
C ARG A 296 24.43 -9.52 -16.78
N ASN A 297 23.48 -9.09 -15.97
CA ASN A 297 22.07 -9.49 -16.02
C ASN A 297 21.15 -8.26 -15.90
N PRO A 298 21.16 -7.34 -16.88
CA PRO A 298 20.34 -6.13 -16.84
C PRO A 298 18.83 -6.45 -16.79
N GLU A 299 18.45 -7.68 -17.11
CA GLU A 299 17.09 -8.19 -17.00
C GLU A 299 16.52 -8.12 -15.57
N LEU A 300 17.36 -8.05 -14.54
CA LEU A 300 16.94 -7.83 -13.15
C LEU A 300 16.23 -6.47 -13.04
N LEU A 301 16.83 -5.40 -13.57
CA LEU A 301 16.24 -4.05 -13.55
C LEU A 301 15.06 -3.93 -14.51
N ILE A 302 15.14 -4.57 -15.69
CA ILE A 302 14.05 -4.59 -16.67
C ILE A 302 12.80 -5.25 -16.05
N TRP A 303 12.97 -6.33 -15.28
CA TRP A 303 11.85 -7.03 -14.66
C TRP A 303 11.29 -6.29 -13.46
N GLU A 304 12.12 -5.56 -12.72
CA GLU A 304 11.70 -4.67 -11.64
C GLU A 304 10.81 -3.54 -12.18
N GLU A 305 11.23 -2.88 -13.25
CA GLU A 305 10.42 -1.83 -13.91
C GLU A 305 9.14 -2.41 -14.52
N PHE A 306 9.19 -3.59 -15.15
CA PHE A 306 8.01 -4.30 -15.65
C PHE A 306 6.98 -4.55 -14.55
N TRP A 307 7.43 -4.96 -13.36
CA TRP A 307 6.57 -5.19 -12.21
C TRP A 307 5.99 -3.87 -11.70
N SER A 308 6.82 -2.85 -11.52
CA SER A 308 6.42 -1.53 -11.05
C SER A 308 5.39 -0.88 -11.99
N GLU A 309 5.57 -1.00 -13.32
CA GLU A 309 4.57 -0.52 -14.27
C GLU A 309 3.27 -1.32 -14.21
N SER A 310 3.34 -2.64 -13.97
CA SER A 310 2.14 -3.45 -13.77
C SER A 310 1.34 -3.03 -12.52
N MET A 311 2.03 -2.59 -11.47
CA MET A 311 1.41 -1.99 -10.29
C MET A 311 0.73 -0.66 -10.63
N ARG A 312 1.43 0.26 -11.30
CA ARG A 312 0.89 1.55 -11.75
C ARG A 312 -0.33 1.38 -12.66
N GLU A 313 -0.30 0.44 -13.62
CA GLU A 313 -1.45 0.10 -14.45
C GLU A 313 -2.66 -0.36 -13.64
N THR A 314 -2.42 -1.17 -12.61
CA THR A 314 -3.50 -1.65 -11.74
C THR A 314 -4.11 -0.51 -10.91
N GLN A 315 -3.29 0.42 -10.45
CA GLN A 315 -3.74 1.63 -9.76
C GLN A 315 -4.53 2.56 -10.69
N ARG A 316 -4.04 2.81 -11.91
CA ARG A 316 -4.79 3.56 -12.94
C ARG A 316 -6.12 2.89 -13.28
N LEU A 317 -6.17 1.55 -13.34
CA LEU A 317 -7.41 0.80 -13.58
C LEU A 317 -8.45 1.08 -12.49
N VAL A 318 -8.06 1.06 -11.22
CA VAL A 318 -8.94 1.39 -10.09
C VAL A 318 -9.47 2.82 -10.23
N SER A 319 -8.58 3.80 -10.45
CA SER A 319 -8.97 5.20 -10.58
C SER A 319 -9.89 5.45 -11.78
N THR A 320 -9.56 4.91 -12.94
CA THR A 320 -10.37 5.05 -14.15
C THR A 320 -11.74 4.41 -13.98
N THR A 321 -11.82 3.22 -13.39
CA THR A 321 -13.08 2.53 -13.09
C THR A 321 -13.94 3.34 -12.12
N ALA A 322 -13.34 3.86 -11.06
CA ALA A 322 -14.03 4.67 -10.06
C ALA A 322 -14.63 5.95 -10.68
N LYS A 323 -13.82 6.69 -11.43
CA LYS A 323 -14.24 7.95 -12.07
C LYS A 323 -15.25 7.72 -13.20
N ALA A 324 -15.22 6.57 -13.87
CA ALA A 324 -16.25 6.17 -14.83
C ALA A 324 -17.59 5.78 -14.15
N ALA A 325 -17.53 5.20 -12.96
CA ALA A 325 -18.72 4.85 -12.18
C ALA A 325 -19.39 6.09 -11.56
N LYS A 326 -18.62 7.03 -11.03
CA LYS A 326 -19.09 8.30 -10.41
C LYS A 326 -18.07 9.41 -10.72
N PRO A 327 -18.34 10.25 -11.75
CA PRO A 327 -17.45 11.36 -12.08
C PRO A 327 -17.18 12.26 -10.88
N GLY A 328 -15.89 12.63 -10.69
CA GLY A 328 -15.47 13.49 -9.60
C GLY A 328 -15.30 12.78 -8.23
N ILE A 329 -15.52 11.47 -8.14
CA ILE A 329 -15.27 10.74 -6.89
C ILE A 329 -13.77 10.77 -6.57
N PRO A 330 -13.37 11.16 -5.33
CA PRO A 330 -11.98 11.11 -4.92
C PRO A 330 -11.44 9.67 -4.85
N VAL A 331 -10.24 9.46 -5.40
CA VAL A 331 -9.52 8.18 -5.34
C VAL A 331 -8.18 8.39 -4.65
N GLY A 332 -7.95 7.65 -3.58
CA GLY A 332 -6.72 7.71 -2.80
C GLY A 332 -5.93 6.41 -2.81
N TYR A 333 -4.65 6.53 -2.42
CA TYR A 333 -3.78 5.36 -2.26
C TYR A 333 -3.07 5.41 -0.92
N HIS A 334 -3.06 4.27 -0.25
CA HIS A 334 -2.17 4.03 0.87
C HIS A 334 -0.77 3.74 0.32
N ILE A 335 0.23 4.43 0.85
CA ILE A 335 1.64 4.19 0.54
C ILE A 335 2.27 3.48 1.73
N TRP A 336 2.78 2.30 1.47
CA TRP A 336 3.38 1.44 2.48
C TRP A 336 4.57 2.08 3.17
N GLN A 337 4.72 1.89 4.47
CA GLN A 337 5.80 2.51 5.25
C GLN A 337 7.20 2.09 4.79
N ASN A 338 7.32 1.01 4.02
CA ASN A 338 8.59 0.58 3.45
C ASN A 338 9.28 1.67 2.59
N ILE A 339 8.52 2.64 2.10
CA ILE A 339 9.06 3.81 1.37
C ILE A 339 10.03 4.63 2.23
N SER A 340 9.87 4.61 3.55
CA SER A 340 10.77 5.30 4.49
C SER A 340 12.09 4.56 4.71
N PHE A 341 12.09 3.23 4.59
CA PHE A 341 13.23 2.40 4.97
C PHE A 341 14.05 1.90 3.79
N SER A 342 13.40 1.63 2.64
CA SER A 342 14.04 1.02 1.50
C SER A 342 14.27 2.02 0.36
N PRO A 343 15.52 2.39 0.04
CA PRO A 343 15.84 3.20 -1.13
C PRO A 343 15.38 2.55 -2.44
N PHE A 344 15.36 1.21 -2.51
CA PHE A 344 14.87 0.45 -3.64
C PHE A 344 13.37 0.70 -3.84
N TYR A 345 12.56 0.46 -2.80
CA TYR A 345 11.12 0.68 -2.85
C TYR A 345 10.77 2.16 -3.09
N ARG A 346 11.56 3.09 -2.53
CA ARG A 346 11.40 4.53 -2.76
C ARG A 346 11.59 4.91 -4.22
N ALA A 347 12.56 4.27 -4.91
CA ALA A 347 12.78 4.47 -6.33
C ALA A 347 11.62 3.93 -7.18
N GLU A 348 10.98 2.84 -6.77
CA GLU A 348 9.82 2.25 -7.43
C GLU A 348 8.53 3.08 -7.23
N GLN A 349 8.39 3.73 -6.07
CA GLN A 349 7.19 4.43 -5.63
C GLN A 349 7.40 5.96 -5.61
N ASP A 350 7.67 6.53 -6.76
CA ASP A 350 7.78 7.98 -6.91
C ASP A 350 6.41 8.65 -6.71
N TYR A 351 6.30 9.52 -5.71
CA TYR A 351 5.09 10.30 -5.42
C TYR A 351 4.57 11.07 -6.64
N ARG A 352 5.47 11.52 -7.52
CA ARG A 352 5.09 12.26 -8.73
C ARG A 352 4.24 11.44 -9.68
N THR A 353 4.52 10.15 -9.83
CA THR A 353 3.76 9.27 -10.73
C THR A 353 2.33 9.03 -10.23
N PHE A 354 2.09 9.06 -8.93
CA PHE A 354 0.74 8.93 -8.37
C PHE A 354 -0.18 10.09 -8.75
N THR A 355 0.36 11.28 -9.03
CA THR A 355 -0.45 12.47 -9.35
C THR A 355 -1.26 12.34 -10.63
N GLU A 356 -0.94 11.37 -11.49
CA GLU A 356 -1.67 11.07 -12.71
C GLU A 356 -3.05 10.45 -12.45
N TYR A 357 -3.23 9.79 -11.28
CA TYR A 357 -4.43 9.01 -10.99
C TYR A 357 -4.93 9.09 -9.55
N ALA A 358 -4.22 9.76 -8.66
CA ALA A 358 -4.57 9.92 -7.25
C ALA A 358 -5.04 11.34 -6.93
N ASP A 359 -6.17 11.45 -6.24
CA ASP A 359 -6.66 12.72 -5.70
C ASP A 359 -6.09 12.98 -4.29
N PHE A 360 -5.73 11.91 -3.55
CA PHE A 360 -5.01 12.00 -2.29
C PHE A 360 -4.12 10.78 -2.05
N LEU A 361 -3.07 10.97 -1.25
CA LEU A 361 -2.17 9.91 -0.83
C LEU A 361 -2.10 9.87 0.70
N LYS A 362 -2.09 8.65 1.24
CA LYS A 362 -1.89 8.37 2.65
C LYS A 362 -0.56 7.63 2.84
N PRO A 363 0.60 8.31 2.89
CA PRO A 363 1.83 7.66 3.29
C PRO A 363 1.74 7.22 4.76
N ALA A 364 2.20 6.01 5.05
CA ALA A 364 2.30 5.52 6.41
C ALA A 364 3.55 6.11 7.08
N THR A 365 3.36 7.10 7.95
CA THR A 365 4.44 7.77 8.69
C THR A 365 4.39 7.40 10.18
N TYR A 366 4.23 6.10 10.45
CA TYR A 366 4.06 5.59 11.81
C TYR A 366 5.39 5.63 12.58
N ASP A 367 5.53 6.58 13.48
CA ASP A 367 6.74 6.79 14.28
C ASP A 367 6.99 5.68 15.31
N ASN A 368 5.92 5.13 15.87
CA ASN A 368 6.02 4.15 16.93
C ASN A 368 6.65 2.81 16.53
N PRO A 369 6.36 2.15 15.38
CA PRO A 369 7.09 0.96 14.93
C PRO A 369 8.32 1.28 14.07
N ALA A 370 8.61 2.55 13.76
CA ALA A 370 9.59 2.94 12.75
C ALA A 370 11.00 2.43 13.06
N GLY A 371 11.44 2.52 14.31
CA GLY A 371 12.78 2.10 14.68
C GLY A 371 12.98 0.59 14.59
N GLU A 372 12.00 -0.22 15.00
CA GLU A 372 12.05 -1.67 14.84
C GLU A 372 12.07 -2.07 13.35
N ARG A 373 11.25 -1.40 12.55
CA ARG A 373 11.17 -1.63 11.09
C ARG A 373 12.45 -1.24 10.39
N MET A 374 13.07 -0.11 10.76
CA MET A 374 14.36 0.31 10.25
C MET A 374 15.47 -0.69 10.63
N ALA A 375 15.52 -1.14 11.89
CA ALA A 375 16.49 -2.13 12.32
C ALA A 375 16.34 -3.45 11.55
N SER A 376 15.12 -3.92 11.34
CA SER A 376 14.84 -5.13 10.55
C SER A 376 15.27 -4.98 9.08
N PHE A 377 15.03 -3.81 8.47
CA PHE A 377 15.55 -3.51 7.14
C PHE A 377 17.09 -3.56 7.09
N VAL A 378 17.76 -2.90 8.04
CA VAL A 378 19.23 -2.92 8.17
C VAL A 378 19.76 -4.35 8.32
N ASP A 379 19.14 -5.14 9.22
CA ASP A 379 19.50 -6.55 9.43
C ASP A 379 19.43 -7.37 8.13
N SER A 380 18.43 -7.08 7.29
CA SER A 380 18.24 -7.81 6.05
C SER A 380 19.28 -7.47 4.99
N VAL A 381 19.49 -6.18 4.71
CA VAL A 381 20.32 -5.75 3.57
C VAL A 381 21.82 -5.89 3.87
N THR A 382 22.22 -5.90 5.15
CA THR A 382 23.59 -6.20 5.59
C THR A 382 23.94 -7.68 5.48
N GLN A 383 22.99 -8.55 5.16
CA GLN A 383 23.26 -9.95 4.84
C GLN A 383 23.58 -10.19 3.36
N ASN A 384 23.47 -9.16 2.49
CA ASN A 384 23.72 -9.26 1.05
C ASN A 384 24.31 -7.98 0.49
N VAL A 385 23.55 -7.12 -0.18
CA VAL A 385 24.03 -5.96 -0.97
C VAL A 385 24.96 -5.05 -0.16
N PHE A 386 24.66 -4.83 1.10
CA PHE A 386 25.42 -3.95 2.00
C PHE A 386 26.19 -4.74 3.07
N GLY A 387 26.51 -6.01 2.81
CA GLY A 387 27.21 -6.89 3.76
C GLY A 387 28.65 -6.48 4.09
N ASP A 388 29.20 -5.49 3.41
CA ASP A 388 30.48 -4.89 3.74
C ASP A 388 30.39 -3.79 4.82
N LEU A 389 29.16 -3.34 5.14
CA LEU A 389 28.89 -2.34 6.18
C LEU A 389 28.49 -3.02 7.50
N SER A 390 28.89 -2.43 8.61
CA SER A 390 28.29 -2.75 9.90
C SER A 390 26.82 -2.25 9.93
N HIS A 391 26.01 -2.83 10.81
CA HIS A 391 24.62 -2.38 10.99
C HIS A 391 24.53 -0.88 11.32
N GLN A 392 25.44 -0.34 12.13
CA GLN A 392 25.47 1.08 12.43
C GLN A 392 25.82 1.92 11.19
N GLN A 393 26.80 1.49 10.39
CA GLN A 393 27.15 2.22 9.15
C GLN A 393 26.00 2.20 8.13
N MET A 394 25.29 1.07 8.03
CA MET A 394 24.10 0.98 7.16
C MET A 394 22.97 1.88 7.67
N LEU A 395 22.74 1.91 8.98
CA LEU A 395 21.77 2.81 9.60
C LEU A 395 22.12 4.29 9.37
N ASP A 396 23.39 4.66 9.53
CA ASP A 396 23.88 6.03 9.28
C ASP A 396 23.71 6.42 7.79
N PHE A 397 23.90 5.47 6.88
CA PHE A 397 23.60 5.65 5.46
C PHE A 397 22.10 5.94 5.24
N GLU A 398 21.21 5.14 5.82
CA GLU A 398 19.76 5.34 5.72
C GLU A 398 19.32 6.69 6.29
N TYR A 399 19.85 7.07 7.45
CA TYR A 399 19.58 8.40 8.01
C TYR A 399 20.02 9.53 7.09
N SER A 400 21.15 9.34 6.41
CA SER A 400 21.61 10.33 5.41
C SER A 400 20.67 10.40 4.20
N VAL A 401 20.15 9.25 3.73
CA VAL A 401 19.15 9.17 2.64
C VAL A 401 17.82 9.82 3.05
N MET A 402 17.42 9.65 4.30
CA MET A 402 16.19 10.24 4.84
C MET A 402 16.32 11.72 5.15
N GLY A 403 17.53 12.26 5.28
CA GLY A 403 17.78 13.62 5.77
C GLY A 403 17.53 13.80 7.27
N LEU A 404 17.65 12.73 8.04
CA LEU A 404 17.25 12.63 9.43
C LEU A 404 18.34 11.92 10.23
N LYS A 405 18.37 12.16 11.54
CA LYS A 405 19.18 11.36 12.47
C LYS A 405 18.35 11.02 13.70
N GLU A 406 18.22 9.73 13.93
CA GLU A 406 17.51 9.16 15.06
C GLU A 406 18.45 8.37 15.96
N LYS A 407 17.95 7.39 16.68
CA LYS A 407 18.68 6.53 17.60
C LYS A 407 19.73 5.67 16.89
N SER A 408 20.79 5.30 17.60
CA SER A 408 21.79 4.33 17.13
C SER A 408 21.17 2.93 16.98
N TYR A 409 21.81 2.07 16.22
CA TYR A 409 21.35 0.68 16.03
C TYR A 409 21.23 -0.08 17.37
N ALA A 410 22.15 0.15 18.30
CA ALA A 410 22.10 -0.45 19.63
C ALA A 410 20.87 0.02 20.44
N GLU A 411 20.52 1.29 20.36
CA GLU A 411 19.33 1.83 21.02
C GLU A 411 18.04 1.31 20.40
N LEU A 412 18.00 1.11 19.07
CA LEU A 412 16.83 0.57 18.37
C LEU A 412 16.58 -0.91 18.69
N THR A 413 17.65 -1.69 18.88
CA THR A 413 17.55 -3.16 18.98
C THR A 413 17.75 -3.69 20.39
N GLY A 414 18.32 -2.89 21.30
CA GLY A 414 18.83 -3.37 22.59
C GLY A 414 20.00 -4.33 22.48
N ARG A 415 20.60 -4.50 21.29
CA ARG A 415 21.75 -5.36 21.04
C ARG A 415 23.04 -4.54 21.14
N PRO A 416 24.11 -5.06 21.76
CA PRO A 416 25.41 -4.40 21.73
C PRO A 416 25.93 -4.25 20.30
N ALA A 417 26.69 -3.20 20.02
CA ALA A 417 27.29 -2.99 18.71
C ALA A 417 28.14 -4.23 18.31
N PRO A 418 28.06 -4.72 17.06
CA PRO A 418 28.87 -5.83 16.60
C PRO A 418 30.35 -5.53 16.78
N GLY A 419 31.08 -6.45 17.44
CA GLY A 419 32.51 -6.32 17.79
C GLY A 419 32.80 -6.33 19.27
N SER A 420 31.80 -6.23 20.15
CA SER A 420 31.99 -6.26 21.61
C SER A 420 31.78 -7.64 22.26
N GLN A 421 31.23 -8.65 21.55
CA GLN A 421 31.11 -10.04 22.00
C GLN A 421 30.97 -11.03 20.84
N PRO A 422 31.36 -12.31 20.99
CA PRO A 422 31.16 -13.33 19.97
C PRO A 422 29.65 -13.57 19.73
N ALA A 423 29.30 -13.78 18.46
CA ALA A 423 27.95 -14.03 18.00
C ALA A 423 27.29 -15.18 18.80
N GLN A 424 26.41 -14.84 19.73
CA GLN A 424 25.46 -15.82 20.26
C GLN A 424 24.33 -15.98 19.24
N PRO A 425 23.79 -17.21 19.07
CA PRO A 425 22.60 -17.41 18.25
C PRO A 425 21.48 -16.51 18.79
N ALA A 426 20.73 -15.90 17.89
CA ALA A 426 19.64 -14.97 18.19
C ALA A 426 18.49 -15.68 18.94
N ALA A 427 18.71 -16.00 20.21
CA ALA A 427 17.65 -16.14 21.17
C ALA A 427 17.05 -14.74 21.37
N ALA A 428 15.74 -14.61 21.33
CA ALA A 428 15.01 -13.39 21.43
C ALA A 428 15.66 -12.42 22.44
N ALA A 429 16.44 -11.46 21.92
CA ALA A 429 16.97 -10.38 22.75
C ALA A 429 15.77 -9.61 23.32
N PRO A 430 15.83 -9.13 24.57
CA PRO A 430 14.76 -8.31 25.10
C PRO A 430 14.55 -7.14 24.14
N ARG A 431 13.29 -6.95 23.70
CA ARG A 431 12.88 -5.83 22.86
C ARG A 431 13.37 -4.53 23.49
N ALA A 432 14.00 -3.66 22.72
CA ALA A 432 14.37 -2.34 23.22
C ALA A 432 13.12 -1.67 23.81
N ALA A 433 13.28 -1.01 24.95
CA ALA A 433 12.15 -0.51 25.73
C ALA A 433 11.28 0.51 24.94
N ASN A 434 11.80 1.17 23.91
CA ASN A 434 11.03 2.04 23.01
C ASN A 434 11.82 2.33 21.71
N PRO A 435 11.66 1.52 20.64
CA PRO A 435 12.32 1.75 19.34
C PRO A 435 11.65 2.87 18.51
N ARG A 436 10.79 3.68 19.12
CA ARG A 436 10.07 4.77 18.48
C ARG A 436 11.02 5.82 17.89
N PHE A 437 10.69 6.33 16.71
CA PHE A 437 11.31 7.53 16.14
C PHE A 437 10.67 8.82 16.68
N SER A 438 11.32 9.94 16.48
CA SER A 438 10.81 11.27 16.86
C SER A 438 9.76 11.79 15.88
N SER A 439 9.12 12.91 16.19
CA SER A 439 8.23 13.61 15.27
C SER A 439 8.97 14.23 14.07
N ASP A 440 10.30 14.36 14.13
CA ASP A 440 11.09 14.81 12.97
C ASP A 440 11.05 13.78 11.82
N TYR A 441 11.01 12.49 12.13
CA TYR A 441 10.73 11.45 11.14
C TYR A 441 9.38 11.69 10.44
N VAL A 442 8.33 11.97 11.19
CA VAL A 442 6.99 12.25 10.63
C VAL A 442 7.01 13.50 9.77
N TYR A 443 7.74 14.53 10.21
CA TYR A 443 7.92 15.77 9.45
C TYR A 443 8.63 15.51 8.12
N GLU A 444 9.80 14.86 8.12
CA GLU A 444 10.61 14.64 6.91
C GLU A 444 9.90 13.74 5.88
N GLU A 445 9.26 12.65 6.32
CA GLU A 445 8.50 11.78 5.42
C GLU A 445 7.24 12.47 4.86
N THR A 446 6.55 13.27 5.67
CA THR A 446 5.42 14.10 5.20
C THR A 446 5.90 15.15 4.20
N LYS A 447 6.98 15.87 4.53
CA LYS A 447 7.57 16.91 3.67
C LYS A 447 7.98 16.35 2.30
N ARG A 448 8.63 15.18 2.30
CA ARG A 448 9.01 14.49 1.05
C ARG A 448 7.78 14.16 0.20
N ALA A 449 6.70 13.67 0.81
CA ALA A 449 5.47 13.37 0.09
C ALA A 449 4.83 14.64 -0.48
N VAL A 450 4.79 15.72 0.29
CA VAL A 450 4.27 17.03 -0.13
C VAL A 450 5.09 17.61 -1.28
N ASP A 451 6.42 17.58 -1.18
CA ASP A 451 7.31 18.05 -2.23
C ASP A 451 7.20 17.20 -3.51
N GLY A 452 7.02 15.88 -3.35
CA GLY A 452 6.86 14.96 -4.47
C GLY A 452 5.60 15.22 -5.31
N VAL A 453 4.53 15.77 -4.70
CA VAL A 453 3.30 16.12 -5.41
C VAL A 453 3.15 17.63 -5.69
N ALA A 454 4.18 18.42 -5.41
CA ALA A 454 4.13 19.87 -5.54
C ALA A 454 3.72 20.32 -6.95
N GLY A 455 2.85 21.35 -7.02
CA GLY A 455 2.32 21.88 -8.27
C GLY A 455 1.19 21.03 -8.88
N THR A 456 0.64 20.05 -8.14
CA THR A 456 -0.52 19.25 -8.54
C THR A 456 -1.68 19.42 -7.56
N SER A 457 -2.84 18.84 -7.87
CA SER A 457 -4.00 18.84 -6.98
C SER A 457 -4.03 17.68 -5.98
N THR A 458 -3.08 16.75 -6.07
CA THR A 458 -3.01 15.58 -5.19
C THR A 458 -2.69 16.01 -3.76
N ARG A 459 -3.52 15.56 -2.81
CA ARG A 459 -3.40 15.93 -1.40
C ARG A 459 -2.61 14.88 -0.63
N ILE A 460 -1.84 15.31 0.36
CA ILE A 460 -1.10 14.42 1.26
C ILE A 460 -1.79 14.39 2.63
N THR A 461 -2.23 13.19 3.04
CA THR A 461 -2.90 12.91 4.31
C THR A 461 -2.19 11.78 5.04
N PRO A 462 -1.06 12.03 5.70
CA PRO A 462 -0.25 10.98 6.31
C PRO A 462 -1.01 10.13 7.31
N GLY A 463 -0.63 8.88 7.42
CA GLY A 463 -1.08 7.99 8.47
C GLY A 463 -0.34 8.30 9.77
N LEU A 464 -1.07 8.68 10.82
CA LEU A 464 -0.55 8.82 12.17
C LEU A 464 -0.78 7.51 12.93
N GLY A 465 0.31 6.85 13.35
CA GLY A 465 0.24 5.63 14.14
C GLY A 465 -0.08 5.91 15.61
N ILE A 466 -1.15 5.29 16.13
CA ILE A 466 -1.47 5.34 17.56
C ILE A 466 -1.52 3.91 18.08
N ASN A 467 -0.60 3.57 18.99
CA ASN A 467 -0.49 2.24 19.61
C ASN A 467 -0.44 1.09 18.58
N ILE A 468 0.36 1.23 17.52
CA ILE A 468 0.50 0.18 16.49
C ILE A 468 1.35 -0.97 17.03
N GLN A 469 0.85 -2.21 16.89
CA GLN A 469 1.60 -3.44 17.19
C GLN A 469 2.28 -3.42 18.57
N GLU A 470 1.52 -3.07 19.61
CA GLU A 470 2.00 -2.97 21.01
C GLU A 470 3.03 -1.86 21.29
N HIS A 471 3.32 -0.98 20.31
CA HIS A 471 4.14 0.20 20.50
C HIS A 471 3.27 1.36 21.00
N ASN A 472 3.39 1.66 22.29
CA ASN A 472 2.57 2.68 22.95
C ASN A 472 2.90 4.09 22.45
N SER A 473 1.85 4.88 22.23
CA SER A 473 1.91 6.33 22.02
C SER A 473 1.53 7.06 23.32
N THR A 474 2.11 8.24 23.53
CA THR A 474 1.67 9.15 24.60
C THR A 474 0.97 10.35 24.00
N PRO A 475 0.11 11.05 24.76
CA PRO A 475 -0.54 12.28 24.28
C PRO A 475 0.44 13.32 23.75
N GLU A 476 1.60 13.50 24.40
CA GLU A 476 2.67 14.41 23.95
C GLU A 476 3.21 13.99 22.58
N SER A 477 3.53 12.73 22.42
CA SER A 477 4.08 12.23 21.17
C SER A 477 3.06 12.29 20.02
N VAL A 478 1.79 12.10 20.31
CA VAL A 478 0.70 12.28 19.34
C VAL A 478 0.58 13.75 18.94
N ARG A 479 0.62 14.69 19.91
CA ARG A 479 0.67 16.13 19.63
C ARG A 479 1.80 16.48 18.70
N ASP A 480 3.04 16.11 19.06
CA ASP A 480 4.26 16.42 18.29
C ASP A 480 4.16 15.91 16.84
N CYS A 481 3.62 14.70 16.64
CA CYS A 481 3.40 14.14 15.30
C CYS A 481 2.31 14.89 14.52
N VAL A 482 1.21 15.30 15.16
CA VAL A 482 0.17 16.12 14.49
C VAL A 482 0.75 17.45 14.05
N GLU A 483 1.48 18.15 14.92
CA GLU A 483 2.15 19.40 14.58
C GLU A 483 3.16 19.22 13.42
N ALA A 484 3.95 18.14 13.45
CA ALA A 484 4.91 17.80 12.40
C ALA A 484 4.24 17.63 11.04
N ILE A 485 3.11 16.91 10.97
CA ILE A 485 2.35 16.70 9.73
C ILE A 485 1.94 18.03 9.10
N PHE A 486 1.34 18.94 9.88
CA PHE A 486 0.83 20.20 9.33
C PHE A 486 1.94 21.22 9.06
N ARG A 487 2.99 21.25 9.87
CA ARG A 487 4.20 22.04 9.61
C ARG A 487 4.87 21.62 8.30
N ALA A 488 4.83 20.34 7.96
CA ALA A 488 5.36 19.81 6.70
C ALA A 488 4.45 20.08 5.49
N GLY A 489 3.26 20.66 5.67
CA GLY A 489 2.32 20.96 4.60
C GLY A 489 1.27 19.87 4.32
N GLY A 490 1.09 18.92 5.23
CA GLY A 490 0.02 17.92 5.13
C GLY A 490 -1.37 18.57 5.02
N SER A 491 -2.24 18.01 4.18
CA SER A 491 -3.61 18.49 3.95
C SER A 491 -4.63 17.85 4.91
N GLY A 492 -4.15 17.06 5.85
CA GLY A 492 -4.93 16.29 6.80
C GLY A 492 -4.09 15.16 7.36
N LEU A 493 -4.73 14.26 8.08
CA LEU A 493 -4.11 13.05 8.64
C LEU A 493 -5.12 11.90 8.72
N VAL A 494 -4.63 10.67 8.87
CA VAL A 494 -5.46 9.48 9.09
C VAL A 494 -4.96 8.72 10.30
N LEU A 495 -5.79 8.64 11.34
CA LEU A 495 -5.50 7.87 12.54
C LEU A 495 -5.49 6.37 12.22
N SER A 496 -4.44 5.67 12.60
CA SER A 496 -4.18 4.26 12.29
C SER A 496 -3.75 3.50 13.56
N THR A 497 -4.07 2.23 13.76
CA THR A 497 -4.83 1.35 12.86
C THR A 497 -6.18 0.95 13.48
N ALA A 498 -6.23 0.51 14.73
CA ALA A 498 -7.44 0.01 15.38
C ALA A 498 -7.94 1.02 16.44
N TYR A 499 -9.16 1.53 16.27
CA TYR A 499 -9.75 2.48 17.22
C TYR A 499 -9.69 1.99 18.68
N ALA A 500 -10.00 0.71 18.91
CA ALA A 500 -10.03 0.14 20.26
C ALA A 500 -8.66 0.21 20.98
N ALA A 501 -7.56 0.28 20.25
CA ALA A 501 -6.21 0.38 20.80
C ALA A 501 -5.74 1.83 21.01
N MET A 502 -6.37 2.84 20.39
CA MET A 502 -5.85 4.21 20.38
C MET A 502 -5.85 4.90 21.73
N GLY A 503 -6.83 4.60 22.59
CA GLY A 503 -7.01 5.23 23.89
C GLY A 503 -7.59 6.65 23.81
N PRO A 504 -8.42 7.04 24.81
CA PRO A 504 -9.13 8.32 24.80
C PRO A 504 -8.19 9.54 24.90
N ASP A 505 -7.10 9.44 25.67
CA ASP A 505 -6.18 10.56 25.89
C ASP A 505 -5.38 10.89 24.63
N ASN A 506 -4.96 9.88 23.87
CA ASN A 506 -4.31 10.07 22.57
C ASN A 506 -5.28 10.70 21.55
N LEU A 507 -6.54 10.28 21.53
CA LEU A 507 -7.57 10.88 20.68
C LEU A 507 -7.85 12.34 21.07
N ASN A 508 -7.91 12.64 22.38
CA ASN A 508 -8.05 14.00 22.89
C ASN A 508 -6.88 14.89 22.46
N ALA A 509 -5.63 14.36 22.49
CA ALA A 509 -4.44 15.08 22.06
C ALA A 509 -4.54 15.48 20.58
N VAL A 510 -5.00 14.57 19.69
CA VAL A 510 -5.24 14.90 18.28
C VAL A 510 -6.18 16.10 18.13
N GLY A 511 -7.37 16.03 18.74
CA GLY A 511 -8.36 17.09 18.58
C GLY A 511 -7.95 18.41 19.24
N ALA A 512 -7.26 18.38 20.38
CA ALA A 512 -6.72 19.58 21.02
C ALA A 512 -5.72 20.28 20.10
N THR A 513 -4.75 19.54 19.56
CA THR A 513 -3.73 20.09 18.66
C THR A 513 -4.35 20.65 17.38
N LEU A 514 -5.33 19.96 16.78
CA LEU A 514 -6.01 20.47 15.58
C LEU A 514 -6.74 21.81 15.84
N ARG A 515 -7.36 21.96 17.01
CA ARG A 515 -8.01 23.22 17.42
C ARG A 515 -6.98 24.33 17.70
N GLU A 516 -5.88 24.03 18.38
CA GLU A 516 -4.77 24.96 18.62
C GLU A 516 -4.19 25.50 17.31
N LEU A 517 -4.05 24.62 16.30
CA LEU A 517 -3.60 24.97 14.96
C LEU A 517 -4.70 25.63 14.09
N LYS A 518 -5.93 25.78 14.60
CA LYS A 518 -7.10 26.38 13.89
C LYS A 518 -7.44 25.65 12.59
N LEU A 519 -7.35 24.35 12.58
CA LEU A 519 -7.59 23.50 11.41
C LEU A 519 -9.00 22.89 11.39
N VAL A 520 -9.66 22.89 12.56
CA VAL A 520 -11.01 22.36 12.78
C VAL A 520 -11.79 23.26 13.75
#